data_f23e3069f46f8a5406ddeec49019e142
#
_entry.id   f23e3069f46f8a5406ddeec49019e142
#
_cell.length_a   1.000
_cell.length_b   1.000
_cell.length_c   1.000
_cell.angle_alpha   90.00
_cell.angle_beta   90.00
_cell.angle_gamma   90.00
#
_symmetry.space_group_name_H-M   'P 1'
#
loop_
_entity.id
_entity.type
_entity.pdbx_description
1 polymer ?
#
loop_
_entity_poly.entity_id
_entity_poly.type
_entity_poly.pdbx_seq_one_letter_code
_entity_poly.pdbx_strand_id
1 'polypeptide(L)'
;MPPTYIESDYIGKAHASHMQLAAYAGTYQGEGGGMLDDGGIHAIVNAYGADILSHEQMQIERDSLQHGAVTTYEHSIAVACLSVKIADRLHLWHHVNLRSLVRAALLHDYFLYDWHEKDNGSHRLHGFRHPYTAERNARADFELDDIVSNSIRTHMFPLTPIPPKYLEGVLV
;
A
#
# COMPACT_ATOMS: atom_id res chain seq x y z
N MET A 1 3.53 -14.80 -20.30
CA MET A 1 3.14 -13.45 -20.77
C MET A 1 4.33 -12.54 -20.54
N PRO A 2 4.65 -11.57 -21.41
CA PRO A 2 5.68 -10.60 -21.07
C PRO A 2 5.20 -9.77 -19.87
N PRO A 3 6.12 -9.37 -18.96
CA PRO A 3 5.77 -8.55 -17.81
C PRO A 3 5.08 -7.26 -18.28
N THR A 4 4.04 -6.85 -17.56
CA THR A 4 3.33 -5.61 -17.86
C THR A 4 4.29 -4.43 -17.68
N TYR A 5 4.07 -3.33 -18.38
CA TYR A 5 4.92 -2.12 -18.37
C TYR A 5 5.25 -1.60 -16.95
N ILE A 6 4.40 -1.93 -15.98
CA ILE A 6 4.58 -1.61 -14.56
C ILE A 6 5.71 -2.43 -13.92
N GLU A 7 5.89 -3.71 -14.29
CA GLU A 7 6.89 -4.60 -13.70
C GLU A 7 8.32 -4.22 -14.04
N SER A 8 8.59 -3.78 -15.27
CA SER A 8 9.94 -3.43 -15.71
C SER A 8 10.51 -2.19 -15.00
N ASP A 9 9.65 -1.25 -14.58
CA ASP A 9 10.07 -0.04 -13.87
C ASP A 9 10.30 -0.28 -12.37
N TYR A 10 9.63 -1.27 -11.77
CA TYR A 10 9.80 -1.60 -10.34
C TYR A 10 11.11 -2.34 -10.04
N ILE A 11 11.54 -3.25 -10.90
CA ILE A 11 12.73 -4.09 -10.66
C ILE A 11 14.03 -3.32 -10.96
N GLY A 12 14.01 -2.35 -11.86
CA GLY A 12 15.21 -1.64 -12.32
C GLY A 12 15.70 -0.49 -11.43
N LYS A 13 14.88 0.02 -10.50
CA LYS A 13 15.19 1.23 -9.71
C LYS A 13 15.32 1.00 -8.20
N ALA A 14 15.40 -0.25 -7.75
CA ALA A 14 15.37 -0.65 -6.32
C ALA A 14 16.61 -0.26 -5.49
N HIS A 15 17.51 0.59 -5.97
CA HIS A 15 18.75 0.97 -5.28
C HIS A 15 18.90 2.48 -5.02
N ALA A 16 17.81 3.19 -4.78
CA ALA A 16 17.92 4.52 -4.20
C ALA A 16 18.36 4.39 -2.72
N SER A 17 19.56 4.85 -2.40
CA SER A 17 20.09 4.79 -1.02
C SER A 17 19.21 5.62 -0.08
N HIS A 18 19.19 5.25 1.21
CA HIS A 18 18.51 6.01 2.29
C HIS A 18 18.84 7.52 2.26
N MET A 19 20.02 7.90 1.75
CA MET A 19 20.42 9.30 1.57
C MET A 19 19.73 10.00 0.40
N GLN A 20 19.43 9.29 -0.69
CA GLN A 20 18.66 9.87 -1.81
C GLN A 20 17.19 10.08 -1.43
N LEU A 21 16.67 9.26 -0.55
CA LEU A 21 15.30 9.36 -0.03
C LEU A 21 15.15 10.51 0.99
N ALA A 22 16.14 10.68 1.87
CA ALA A 22 16.23 11.86 2.74
C ALA A 22 16.40 13.14 1.93
N ALA A 23 17.10 13.08 0.79
CA ALA A 23 17.23 14.21 -0.14
C ALA A 23 15.87 14.48 -0.84
N TYR A 24 15.14 13.45 -1.28
CA TYR A 24 13.80 13.62 -1.87
C TYR A 24 12.82 14.19 -0.84
N ALA A 25 12.76 13.63 0.37
CA ALA A 25 11.93 14.18 1.45
C ALA A 25 12.40 15.56 1.92
N GLY A 26 13.71 15.83 1.90
CA GLY A 26 14.29 17.10 2.32
C GLY A 26 14.18 18.22 1.27
N THR A 27 14.20 17.91 -0.01
CA THR A 27 14.00 18.91 -1.08
C THR A 27 12.55 19.39 -1.19
N TYR A 28 11.59 18.58 -0.75
CA TYR A 28 10.17 18.98 -0.70
C TYR A 28 9.78 19.77 0.57
N GLN A 29 10.67 19.89 1.56
CA GLN A 29 10.48 20.78 2.71
C GLN A 29 10.91 22.22 2.43
N GLY A 30 11.46 22.51 1.25
CA GLY A 30 11.89 23.84 0.83
C GLY A 30 10.76 24.63 0.13
N GLU A 31 10.68 25.90 0.42
CA GLU A 31 9.77 26.86 -0.21
C GLU A 31 9.86 26.79 -1.75
N GLY A 32 8.81 26.27 -2.41
CA GLY A 32 8.69 26.23 -3.87
C GLY A 32 8.54 24.85 -4.50
N GLY A 33 8.26 23.77 -3.74
CA GLY A 33 8.10 22.42 -4.26
C GLY A 33 6.88 22.30 -5.19
N GLY A 34 7.15 22.00 -6.48
CA GLY A 34 6.10 21.52 -7.41
C GLY A 34 5.58 20.16 -6.96
N MET A 35 4.39 19.77 -7.46
CA MET A 35 3.84 18.43 -7.22
C MET A 35 4.80 17.34 -7.72
N LEU A 36 4.81 16.20 -7.00
CA LEU A 36 5.56 15.03 -7.43
C LEU A 36 5.09 14.54 -8.79
N ASP A 37 6.04 14.20 -9.65
CA ASP A 37 5.76 13.40 -10.83
C ASP A 37 5.57 11.91 -10.43
N ASP A 38 5.12 11.10 -11.38
CA ASP A 38 4.88 9.68 -11.12
C ASP A 38 6.19 8.95 -10.72
N GLY A 39 7.35 9.37 -11.23
CA GLY A 39 8.66 8.82 -10.84
C GLY A 39 9.00 9.06 -9.36
N GLY A 40 8.74 10.25 -8.85
CA GLY A 40 8.91 10.60 -7.44
C GLY A 40 7.97 9.82 -6.52
N ILE A 41 6.69 9.64 -6.95
CA ILE A 41 5.72 8.85 -6.21
C ILE A 41 6.18 7.39 -6.11
N HIS A 42 6.60 6.78 -7.21
CA HIS A 42 7.12 5.42 -7.22
C HIS A 42 8.39 5.26 -6.37
N ALA A 43 9.27 6.26 -6.39
CA ALA A 43 10.46 6.24 -5.54
C ALA A 43 10.10 6.20 -4.04
N ILE A 44 9.09 6.97 -3.61
CA ILE A 44 8.59 6.97 -2.23
C ILE A 44 7.98 5.61 -1.86
N VAL A 45 7.14 5.05 -2.73
CA VAL A 45 6.53 3.73 -2.49
C VAL A 45 7.59 2.65 -2.37
N ASN A 46 8.57 2.63 -3.26
CA ASN A 46 9.68 1.67 -3.18
C ASN A 46 10.53 1.86 -1.91
N ALA A 47 10.77 3.09 -1.51
CA ALA A 47 11.57 3.39 -0.34
C ALA A 47 11.01 2.85 0.96
N TYR A 48 9.70 2.99 1.15
CA TYR A 48 9.03 2.60 2.38
C TYR A 48 8.39 1.21 2.31
N GLY A 49 8.29 0.63 1.12
CA GLY A 49 7.63 -0.65 0.87
C GLY A 49 8.53 -1.74 0.28
N ALA A 50 9.84 -1.52 0.09
CA ALA A 50 10.72 -2.49 -0.59
C ALA A 50 10.72 -3.87 0.08
N ASP A 51 10.73 -3.92 1.41
CA ASP A 51 10.66 -5.16 2.18
C ASP A 51 9.33 -5.90 1.96
N ILE A 52 8.22 -5.17 1.87
CA ILE A 52 6.90 -5.74 1.59
C ILE A 52 6.85 -6.26 0.16
N LEU A 53 7.22 -5.42 -0.82
CA LEU A 53 7.15 -5.75 -2.24
C LEU A 53 8.04 -6.94 -2.64
N SER A 54 9.15 -7.16 -1.92
CA SER A 54 10.07 -8.30 -2.14
C SER A 54 9.74 -9.52 -1.29
N HIS A 55 8.75 -9.46 -0.40
CA HIS A 55 8.41 -10.56 0.49
C HIS A 55 7.79 -11.73 -0.29
N GLU A 56 8.16 -12.97 0.08
CA GLU A 56 7.71 -14.16 -0.64
C GLU A 56 6.18 -14.30 -0.66
N GLN A 57 5.49 -13.93 0.42
CA GLN A 57 4.04 -13.98 0.50
C GLN A 57 3.35 -13.00 -0.47
N MET A 58 4.01 -11.91 -0.87
CA MET A 58 3.50 -11.01 -1.92
C MET A 58 3.44 -11.69 -3.30
N GLN A 59 4.12 -12.83 -3.50
CA GLN A 59 3.97 -13.62 -4.73
C GLN A 59 2.57 -14.26 -4.83
N ILE A 60 1.95 -14.61 -3.68
CA ILE A 60 0.57 -15.11 -3.64
C ILE A 60 -0.39 -14.03 -4.15
N GLU A 61 -0.15 -12.77 -3.73
CA GLU A 61 -0.94 -11.62 -4.18
C GLU A 61 -0.79 -11.32 -5.69
N ARG A 62 0.34 -11.75 -6.32
CA ARG A 62 0.54 -11.64 -7.77
C ARG A 62 -0.32 -12.63 -8.56
N ASP A 63 -0.61 -13.78 -7.98
CA ASP A 63 -1.40 -14.84 -8.61
C ASP A 63 -2.90 -14.69 -8.29
N SER A 64 -3.26 -13.88 -7.28
CA SER A 64 -4.63 -13.64 -6.85
C SER A 64 -5.25 -12.46 -7.60
N LEU A 65 -6.42 -12.67 -8.22
CA LEU A 65 -7.15 -11.61 -8.91
C LEU A 65 -7.97 -10.78 -7.90
N GLN A 66 -7.82 -9.46 -7.95
CA GLN A 66 -8.62 -8.55 -7.14
C GLN A 66 -9.89 -8.11 -7.89
N HIS A 67 -9.73 -7.53 -9.09
CA HIS A 67 -10.84 -7.09 -9.92
C HIS A 67 -10.51 -7.28 -11.41
N GLY A 68 -11.31 -8.07 -12.12
CA GLY A 68 -11.12 -8.31 -13.56
C GLY A 68 -9.78 -8.99 -13.86
N ALA A 69 -8.86 -8.27 -14.51
CA ALA A 69 -7.51 -8.76 -14.82
C ALA A 69 -6.41 -8.19 -13.90
N VAL A 70 -6.78 -7.39 -12.88
CA VAL A 70 -5.84 -6.75 -11.95
C VAL A 70 -5.61 -7.68 -10.77
N THR A 71 -4.35 -7.95 -10.46
CA THR A 71 -3.97 -8.75 -9.29
C THR A 71 -4.05 -7.93 -8.01
N THR A 72 -4.15 -8.60 -6.87
CA THR A 72 -4.12 -7.93 -5.55
C THR A 72 -2.80 -7.17 -5.36
N TYR A 73 -1.68 -7.73 -5.84
CA TYR A 73 -0.38 -7.07 -5.85
C TYR A 73 -0.39 -5.74 -6.62
N GLU A 74 -0.88 -5.74 -7.87
CA GLU A 74 -0.97 -4.52 -8.69
C GLU A 74 -1.93 -3.50 -8.07
N HIS A 75 -3.05 -3.96 -7.52
CA HIS A 75 -4.00 -3.12 -6.80
C HIS A 75 -3.35 -2.42 -5.61
N SER A 76 -2.64 -3.15 -4.76
CA SER A 76 -1.97 -2.61 -3.57
C SER A 76 -0.93 -1.54 -3.93
N ILE A 77 -0.15 -1.74 -5.00
CA ILE A 77 0.77 -0.73 -5.51
C ILE A 77 0.03 0.51 -6.01
N ALA A 78 -1.05 0.32 -6.78
CA ALA A 78 -1.84 1.44 -7.29
C ALA A 78 -2.45 2.27 -6.16
N VAL A 79 -2.98 1.62 -5.12
CA VAL A 79 -3.49 2.31 -3.91
C VAL A 79 -2.38 3.06 -3.20
N ALA A 80 -1.19 2.48 -3.02
CA ALA A 80 -0.06 3.16 -2.39
C ALA A 80 0.38 4.41 -3.18
N CYS A 81 0.50 4.30 -4.50
CA CYS A 81 0.83 5.43 -5.37
C CYS A 81 -0.26 6.52 -5.31
N LEU A 82 -1.53 6.14 -5.33
CA LEU A 82 -2.65 7.08 -5.25
C LEU A 82 -2.68 7.80 -3.91
N SER A 83 -2.48 7.08 -2.79
CA SER A 83 -2.46 7.66 -1.45
C SER A 83 -1.34 8.70 -1.29
N VAL A 84 -0.13 8.39 -1.77
CA VAL A 84 0.99 9.35 -1.80
C VAL A 84 0.66 10.55 -2.68
N LYS A 85 0.08 10.33 -3.86
CA LYS A 85 -0.31 11.39 -4.79
C LYS A 85 -1.37 12.33 -4.21
N ILE A 86 -2.33 11.79 -3.47
CA ILE A 86 -3.36 12.60 -2.77
C ILE A 86 -2.70 13.42 -1.65
N ALA A 87 -1.83 12.78 -0.83
CA ALA A 87 -1.12 13.47 0.23
C ALA A 87 -0.27 14.63 -0.30
N ASP A 88 0.39 14.45 -1.44
CA ASP A 88 1.14 15.48 -2.15
C ASP A 88 0.25 16.63 -2.62
N ARG A 89 -0.80 16.32 -3.37
CA ARG A 89 -1.72 17.33 -3.94
C ARG A 89 -2.47 18.15 -2.89
N LEU A 90 -2.74 17.55 -1.73
CA LEU A 90 -3.39 18.23 -0.60
C LEU A 90 -2.39 18.83 0.39
N HIS A 91 -1.08 18.79 0.08
CA HIS A 91 0.00 19.31 0.94
C HIS A 91 -0.01 18.75 2.36
N LEU A 92 -0.28 17.43 2.50
CA LEU A 92 -0.44 16.76 3.80
C LEU A 92 0.88 16.25 4.39
N TRP A 93 2.04 16.60 3.83
CA TRP A 93 3.36 16.10 4.21
C TRP A 93 3.68 16.20 5.71
N HIS A 94 3.17 17.23 6.38
CA HIS A 94 3.37 17.44 7.81
C HIS A 94 2.26 16.83 8.68
N HIS A 95 1.23 16.26 8.06
CA HIS A 95 0.05 15.70 8.73
C HIS A 95 -0.03 14.18 8.66
N VAL A 96 0.76 13.56 7.80
CA VAL A 96 0.81 12.10 7.60
C VAL A 96 2.21 11.56 7.86
N ASN A 97 2.29 10.36 8.41
CA ASN A 97 3.50 9.57 8.42
C ASN A 97 3.59 8.80 7.09
N LEU A 98 4.42 9.27 6.16
CA LEU A 98 4.54 8.69 4.82
C LEU A 98 4.93 7.20 4.83
N ARG A 99 5.81 6.79 5.75
CA ARG A 99 6.19 5.39 5.88
C ARG A 99 4.97 4.55 6.25
N SER A 100 4.21 4.98 7.23
CA SER A 100 3.01 4.28 7.68
C SER A 100 1.91 4.31 6.62
N LEU A 101 1.74 5.42 5.89
CA LEU A 101 0.80 5.54 4.77
C LEU A 101 1.09 4.51 3.67
N VAL A 102 2.34 4.47 3.19
CA VAL A 102 2.76 3.54 2.12
C VAL A 102 2.59 2.09 2.58
N ARG A 103 3.04 1.76 3.80
CA ARG A 103 2.95 0.40 4.33
C ARG A 103 1.50 -0.03 4.54
N ALA A 104 0.64 0.84 5.06
CA ALA A 104 -0.78 0.58 5.20
C ALA A 104 -1.44 0.31 3.85
N ALA A 105 -1.14 1.16 2.85
CA ALA A 105 -1.68 1.01 1.51
C ALA A 105 -1.20 -0.28 0.79
N LEU A 106 0.06 -0.69 0.99
CA LEU A 106 0.56 -1.95 0.42
C LEU A 106 -0.01 -3.20 1.11
N LEU A 107 -0.40 -3.09 2.38
CA LEU A 107 -0.84 -4.22 3.21
C LEU A 107 -2.36 -4.26 3.46
N HIS A 108 -3.13 -3.29 2.96
CA HIS A 108 -4.57 -3.21 3.28
C HIS A 108 -5.34 -4.47 2.88
N ASP A 109 -4.96 -5.09 1.77
CA ASP A 109 -5.54 -6.30 1.22
C ASP A 109 -4.62 -7.54 1.33
N TYR A 110 -3.71 -7.57 2.29
CA TYR A 110 -2.77 -8.67 2.52
C TYR A 110 -3.46 -9.88 3.18
N PHE A 111 -4.49 -10.41 2.51
CA PHE A 111 -5.28 -11.54 3.02
C PHE A 111 -4.77 -12.91 2.56
N LEU A 112 -3.90 -13.01 1.53
CA LEU A 112 -3.15 -14.21 1.10
C LEU A 112 -4.02 -15.39 0.65
N TYR A 113 -5.16 -15.13 -0.01
CA TYR A 113 -6.01 -16.15 -0.63
C TYR A 113 -6.81 -15.58 -1.80
N ASP A 114 -7.18 -16.44 -2.77
CA ASP A 114 -8.12 -16.05 -3.82
C ASP A 114 -9.56 -16.11 -3.29
N TRP A 115 -10.18 -14.96 -3.06
CA TRP A 115 -11.55 -14.87 -2.54
C TRP A 115 -12.62 -15.23 -3.59
N HIS A 116 -12.24 -15.40 -4.86
CA HIS A 116 -13.14 -15.87 -5.92
C HIS A 116 -13.24 -17.42 -5.94
N GLU A 117 -12.31 -18.14 -5.31
CA GLU A 117 -12.39 -19.57 -5.20
C GLU A 117 -13.59 -20.01 -4.33
N LYS A 118 -14.33 -21.01 -4.85
CA LYS A 118 -15.47 -21.59 -4.11
C LYS A 118 -14.94 -22.54 -3.04
N ASP A 119 -14.96 -22.11 -1.80
CA ASP A 119 -14.43 -22.84 -0.65
C ASP A 119 -15.48 -23.19 0.40
N ASN A 120 -16.58 -23.81 0.05
CA ASN A 120 -17.65 -24.19 0.99
C ASN A 120 -18.15 -23.05 1.93
N GLY A 121 -17.93 -21.78 1.54
CA GLY A 121 -18.42 -20.61 2.26
C GLY A 121 -17.48 -20.06 3.34
N SER A 122 -16.20 -20.46 3.40
CA SER A 122 -15.23 -19.89 4.35
C SER A 122 -14.95 -18.43 4.04
N HIS A 123 -15.09 -18.00 2.78
CA HIS A 123 -14.97 -16.60 2.35
C HIS A 123 -16.29 -15.80 2.40
N ARG A 124 -17.35 -16.36 3.04
CA ARG A 124 -18.58 -15.59 3.28
C ARG A 124 -18.28 -14.32 4.06
N LEU A 125 -18.90 -13.21 3.62
CA LEU A 125 -18.67 -11.89 4.21
C LEU A 125 -17.21 -11.40 4.07
N HIS A 126 -16.53 -11.76 2.96
CA HIS A 126 -15.16 -11.32 2.66
C HIS A 126 -15.01 -9.80 2.90
N GLY A 127 -15.88 -8.97 2.34
CA GLY A 127 -15.84 -7.51 2.51
C GLY A 127 -15.84 -7.01 3.96
N PHE A 128 -16.35 -7.79 4.92
CA PHE A 128 -16.34 -7.43 6.33
C PHE A 128 -15.18 -8.06 7.12
N ARG A 129 -14.61 -9.14 6.61
CA ARG A 129 -13.62 -9.96 7.33
C ARG A 129 -12.20 -9.76 6.85
N HIS A 130 -12.00 -9.45 5.55
CA HIS A 130 -10.67 -9.36 5.00
C HIS A 130 -9.77 -8.31 5.70
N PRO A 131 -10.28 -7.14 6.19
CA PRO A 131 -9.41 -6.19 6.88
C PRO A 131 -8.73 -6.78 8.13
N TYR A 132 -9.47 -7.62 8.88
CA TYR A 132 -8.93 -8.30 10.06
C TYR A 132 -7.96 -9.43 9.69
N THR A 133 -8.24 -10.12 8.58
CA THR A 133 -7.35 -11.15 8.06
C THR A 133 -6.06 -10.52 7.52
N ALA A 134 -6.16 -9.45 6.74
CA ALA A 134 -5.02 -8.71 6.23
C ALA A 134 -4.14 -8.17 7.37
N GLU A 135 -4.72 -7.53 8.39
CA GLU A 135 -3.97 -7.03 9.55
C GLU A 135 -3.27 -8.15 10.31
N ARG A 136 -3.94 -9.27 10.54
CA ARG A 136 -3.36 -10.44 11.23
C ARG A 136 -2.19 -11.02 10.44
N ASN A 137 -2.32 -11.21 9.13
CA ASN A 137 -1.27 -11.73 8.27
C ASN A 137 -0.09 -10.75 8.18
N ALA A 138 -0.40 -9.47 7.97
CA ALA A 138 0.63 -8.42 7.93
C ALA A 138 1.42 -8.34 9.23
N ARG A 139 0.77 -8.53 10.38
CA ARG A 139 1.43 -8.55 11.70
C ARG A 139 2.29 -9.80 11.93
N ALA A 140 2.00 -10.90 11.25
CA ALA A 140 2.82 -12.10 11.33
C ALA A 140 4.15 -11.94 10.57
N ASP A 141 4.13 -11.20 9.46
CA ASP A 141 5.26 -11.08 8.54
C ASP A 141 6.05 -9.76 8.69
N PHE A 142 5.41 -8.72 9.24
CA PHE A 142 5.99 -7.37 9.34
C PHE A 142 5.73 -6.73 10.71
N GLU A 143 6.65 -5.84 11.12
CA GLU A 143 6.38 -4.94 12.24
C GLU A 143 5.39 -3.85 11.79
N LEU A 144 4.26 -3.76 12.49
CA LEU A 144 3.22 -2.77 12.27
C LEU A 144 3.17 -1.78 13.43
N ASP A 145 3.21 -0.49 13.12
CA ASP A 145 2.84 0.54 14.06
C ASP A 145 1.30 0.66 14.18
N ASP A 146 0.84 1.47 15.13
CA ASP A 146 -0.59 1.67 15.39
C ASP A 146 -1.32 2.31 14.20
N ILE A 147 -0.63 3.16 13.42
CA ILE A 147 -1.19 3.83 12.25
C ILE A 147 -1.46 2.78 11.17
N VAL A 148 -0.45 1.96 10.83
CA VAL A 148 -0.56 0.89 9.82
C VAL A 148 -1.66 -0.09 10.22
N SER A 149 -1.63 -0.60 11.45
CA SER A 149 -2.63 -1.56 11.94
C SER A 149 -4.06 -1.00 11.90
N ASN A 150 -4.26 0.24 12.36
CA ASN A 150 -5.57 0.88 12.31
C ASN A 150 -6.03 1.10 10.87
N SER A 151 -5.16 1.59 9.99
CA SER A 151 -5.50 1.86 8.59
C SER A 151 -5.93 0.59 7.86
N ILE A 152 -5.18 -0.52 8.02
CA ILE A 152 -5.56 -1.82 7.46
C ILE A 152 -6.93 -2.26 7.97
N ARG A 153 -7.19 -2.14 9.28
CA ARG A 153 -8.45 -2.61 9.89
C ARG A 153 -9.66 -1.79 9.50
N THR A 154 -9.48 -0.55 9.09
CA THR A 154 -10.60 0.40 8.87
C THR A 154 -10.75 0.87 7.43
N HIS A 155 -9.92 0.37 6.48
CA HIS A 155 -9.95 0.80 5.08
C HIS A 155 -11.31 0.58 4.39
N MET A 156 -12.11 -0.35 4.89
CA MET A 156 -13.45 -0.62 4.36
C MET A 156 -14.55 0.30 4.93
N PHE A 157 -14.20 1.35 5.67
CA PHE A 157 -15.20 2.33 6.08
C PHE A 157 -15.78 3.07 4.84
N PRO A 158 -17.11 3.30 4.75
CA PRO A 158 -18.17 3.06 5.75
C PRO A 158 -18.85 1.68 5.66
N LEU A 159 -18.39 0.75 4.82
CA LEU A 159 -18.96 -0.61 4.78
C LEU A 159 -18.83 -1.30 6.14
N THR A 160 -17.67 -1.17 6.78
CA THR A 160 -17.50 -1.49 8.21
C THR A 160 -17.78 -0.22 9.04
N PRO A 161 -18.45 -0.34 10.22
CA PRO A 161 -18.91 0.84 10.94
C PRO A 161 -17.83 1.60 11.72
N ILE A 162 -16.59 1.10 11.76
CA ILE A 162 -15.49 1.70 12.53
C ILE A 162 -14.70 2.64 11.62
N PRO A 163 -14.74 3.97 11.85
CA PRO A 163 -14.00 4.91 11.04
C PRO A 163 -12.49 4.85 11.31
N PRO A 164 -11.65 5.25 10.35
CA PRO A 164 -10.22 5.43 10.56
C PRO A 164 -9.94 6.42 11.69
N LYS A 165 -8.96 6.09 12.54
CA LYS A 165 -8.48 6.96 13.62
C LYS A 165 -7.44 7.96 13.14
N TYR A 166 -6.70 7.59 12.11
CA TYR A 166 -5.58 8.34 11.56
C TYR A 166 -5.89 8.79 10.13
N LEU A 167 -5.27 9.91 9.73
CA LEU A 167 -5.46 10.47 8.38
C LEU A 167 -4.98 9.51 7.29
N GLU A 168 -3.95 8.73 7.57
CA GLU A 168 -3.45 7.68 6.68
C GLU A 168 -4.54 6.68 6.31
N GLY A 169 -5.35 6.25 7.29
CA GLY A 169 -6.47 5.34 7.04
C GLY A 169 -7.65 5.97 6.28
N VAL A 170 -7.70 7.29 6.16
CA VAL A 170 -8.65 8.00 5.30
C VAL A 170 -8.16 8.04 3.86
N LEU A 171 -6.83 7.98 3.66
CA LEU A 171 -6.18 8.05 2.36
C LEU A 171 -6.01 6.68 1.69
N VAL A 172 -6.07 5.60 2.46
CA VAL A 172 -6.07 4.20 2.00
C VAL A 172 -7.49 3.76 1.71
#